data_61fd948ab2e04346351ad68e822af994
#
_entry.id   61fd948ab2e04346351ad68e822af994
#
_cell.length_a   1.000
_cell.length_b   1.000
_cell.length_c   1.000
_cell.angle_alpha   90.00
_cell.angle_beta   90.00
_cell.angle_gamma   90.00
#
_symmetry.space_group_name_H-M   'P 1'
#
loop_
_entity.id
_entity.type
_entity.pdbx_description
1 polymer ?
#
loop_
_entity_poly.entity_id
_entity_poly.type
_entity_poly.pdbx_seq_one_letter_code
_entity_poly.pdbx_strand_id
1 'polypeptide(L)'
;MKIRSNATSLNTLRHSENNLNKVKSSIEKLSSGTRINSAADGPASLIASERMRGQIAGLRQAYSNNASAVAMFQTAEGALSEFSSILLQLKQLSVHAANEAVNDDAMLTADQQEVDNMISTLDRIGGTATFNGKSLLDGSLGATGAAVGDNVRF
;
A
#
# COMPACT_ATOMS: atom_id res chain seq x y z
N MET A 1 46.90 -57.01 -36.30
CA MET A 1 45.55 -56.42 -36.19
C MET A 1 45.67 -54.95 -35.95
N LYS A 2 45.32 -54.07 -36.90
CA LYS A 2 45.26 -52.60 -36.67
C LYS A 2 43.92 -52.29 -36.00
N ILE A 3 43.96 -51.94 -34.71
CA ILE A 3 42.80 -51.38 -34.00
C ILE A 3 42.59 -49.98 -34.57
N ARG A 4 41.74 -49.81 -35.55
CA ARG A 4 41.33 -48.52 -36.06
C ARG A 4 40.40 -47.92 -35.02
N SER A 5 40.84 -46.84 -34.34
CA SER A 5 39.94 -46.01 -33.56
C SER A 5 38.78 -45.55 -34.45
N ASN A 6 37.55 -45.87 -34.08
CA ASN A 6 36.38 -45.52 -34.88
C ASN A 6 36.03 -44.06 -34.69
N ALA A 7 36.81 -43.17 -35.32
CA ALA A 7 36.66 -41.72 -35.20
C ALA A 7 35.23 -41.26 -35.58
N THR A 8 34.55 -41.95 -36.48
CA THR A 8 33.18 -41.68 -36.88
C THR A 8 32.19 -41.94 -35.73
N SER A 9 32.38 -43.08 -35.03
CA SER A 9 31.56 -43.39 -33.85
C SER A 9 31.73 -42.38 -32.72
N LEU A 10 32.95 -41.97 -32.45
CA LEU A 10 33.27 -40.95 -31.46
C LEU A 10 32.67 -39.58 -31.82
N ASN A 11 32.68 -39.20 -33.09
CA ASN A 11 32.04 -37.98 -33.54
C ASN A 11 30.49 -38.05 -33.41
N THR A 12 29.89 -39.21 -33.73
CA THR A 12 28.46 -39.41 -33.55
C THR A 12 28.05 -39.33 -32.08
N LEU A 13 28.84 -39.90 -31.16
CA LEU A 13 28.60 -39.76 -29.71
C LEU A 13 28.68 -38.33 -29.26
N ARG A 14 29.69 -37.56 -29.66
CA ARG A 14 29.78 -36.12 -29.32
C ARG A 14 28.61 -35.32 -29.86
N HIS A 15 28.16 -35.58 -31.08
CA HIS A 15 26.97 -34.93 -31.63
C HIS A 15 25.73 -35.30 -30.87
N SER A 16 25.55 -36.56 -30.45
CA SER A 16 24.45 -37.01 -29.64
C SER A 16 24.43 -36.33 -28.27
N GLU A 17 25.56 -36.27 -27.57
CA GLU A 17 25.70 -35.57 -26.27
C GLU A 17 25.40 -34.06 -26.39
N ASN A 18 25.93 -33.41 -27.44
CA ASN A 18 25.62 -32.00 -27.69
C ASN A 18 24.10 -31.74 -27.95
N ASN A 19 23.45 -32.64 -28.67
CA ASN A 19 22.02 -32.56 -28.93
C ASN A 19 21.20 -32.77 -27.63
N LEU A 20 21.60 -33.75 -26.83
CA LEU A 20 20.95 -34.01 -25.54
C LEU A 20 21.07 -32.77 -24.60
N ASN A 21 22.25 -32.16 -24.55
CA ASN A 21 22.47 -30.94 -23.77
C ASN A 21 21.61 -29.77 -24.27
N LYS A 22 21.47 -29.58 -25.59
CA LYS A 22 20.59 -28.57 -26.17
C LYS A 22 19.13 -28.83 -25.83
N VAL A 23 18.66 -30.09 -25.94
CA VAL A 23 17.29 -30.50 -25.61
C VAL A 23 17.03 -30.22 -24.12
N LYS A 24 17.94 -30.62 -23.24
CA LYS A 24 17.85 -30.39 -21.81
C LYS A 24 17.70 -28.88 -21.48
N SER A 25 18.57 -28.04 -22.02
CA SER A 25 18.49 -26.59 -21.87
C SER A 25 17.18 -26.01 -22.40
N SER A 26 16.68 -26.53 -23.54
CA SER A 26 15.39 -26.08 -24.10
C SER A 26 14.22 -26.47 -23.20
N ILE A 27 14.24 -27.67 -22.62
CA ILE A 27 13.22 -28.14 -21.68
C ILE A 27 13.24 -27.28 -20.40
N GLU A 28 14.42 -26.96 -19.86
CA GLU A 28 14.57 -26.09 -18.70
C GLU A 28 13.98 -24.68 -18.96
N LYS A 29 14.26 -24.10 -20.13
CA LYS A 29 13.71 -22.79 -20.55
C LYS A 29 12.19 -22.85 -20.75
N LEU A 30 11.68 -23.92 -21.32
CA LEU A 30 10.28 -24.10 -21.52
C LEU A 30 9.51 -24.32 -20.20
N SER A 31 10.09 -25.11 -19.30
CA SER A 31 9.50 -25.38 -17.98
C SER A 31 9.50 -24.16 -17.07
N SER A 32 10.56 -23.35 -17.11
CA SER A 32 10.65 -22.11 -16.32
C SER A 32 9.87 -20.94 -16.94
N GLY A 33 9.53 -21.03 -18.24
CA GLY A 33 8.94 -19.93 -19.01
C GLY A 33 9.87 -18.74 -19.21
N THR A 34 11.15 -18.87 -18.84
CA THR A 34 12.15 -17.81 -18.95
C THR A 34 13.27 -18.19 -19.90
N ARG A 35 13.70 -17.27 -20.74
CA ARG A 35 14.78 -17.49 -21.70
C ARG A 35 16.16 -17.56 -21.02
N ILE A 36 16.29 -16.85 -19.91
CA ILE A 36 17.54 -16.73 -19.12
C ILE A 36 17.23 -17.31 -17.75
N ASN A 37 17.80 -18.48 -17.47
CA ASN A 37 17.53 -19.24 -16.24
C ASN A 37 18.76 -19.34 -15.34
N SER A 38 19.94 -19.22 -15.94
CA SER A 38 21.20 -19.33 -15.23
C SER A 38 22.20 -18.27 -15.69
N ALA A 39 23.24 -18.04 -14.89
CA ALA A 39 24.33 -17.15 -15.24
C ALA A 39 25.07 -17.57 -16.51
N ALA A 40 25.02 -18.87 -16.89
CA ALA A 40 25.59 -19.39 -18.11
C ALA A 40 24.85 -18.93 -19.38
N ASP A 41 23.55 -18.60 -19.27
CA ASP A 41 22.75 -18.11 -20.40
C ASP A 41 23.00 -16.63 -20.73
N GLY A 42 23.63 -15.86 -19.80
CA GLY A 42 24.00 -14.45 -19.99
C GLY A 42 24.01 -13.70 -18.67
N PRO A 43 25.15 -13.52 -18.03
CA PRO A 43 25.24 -12.94 -16.69
C PRO A 43 24.74 -11.49 -16.63
N ALA A 44 25.03 -10.68 -17.63
CA ALA A 44 24.56 -9.30 -17.68
C ALA A 44 23.02 -9.21 -17.79
N SER A 45 22.43 -10.07 -18.60
CA SER A 45 20.98 -10.13 -18.77
C SER A 45 20.26 -10.69 -17.55
N LEU A 46 20.88 -11.62 -16.83
CA LEU A 46 20.36 -12.13 -15.56
C LEU A 46 20.32 -11.02 -14.51
N ILE A 47 21.42 -10.28 -14.33
CA ILE A 47 21.48 -9.15 -13.39
C ILE A 47 20.44 -8.09 -13.75
N ALA A 48 20.29 -7.76 -15.04
CA ALA A 48 19.28 -6.81 -15.49
C ALA A 48 17.84 -7.30 -15.16
N SER A 49 17.58 -8.58 -15.41
CA SER A 49 16.28 -9.20 -15.11
C SER A 49 15.96 -9.18 -13.62
N GLU A 50 16.92 -9.54 -12.75
CA GLU A 50 16.74 -9.51 -11.30
C GLU A 50 16.55 -8.08 -10.76
N ARG A 51 17.26 -7.09 -11.30
CA ARG A 51 17.02 -5.68 -10.97
C ARG A 51 15.62 -5.24 -11.37
N MET A 52 15.16 -5.59 -12.56
CA MET A 52 13.81 -5.27 -13.02
C MET A 52 12.75 -5.98 -12.16
N ARG A 53 12.97 -7.23 -11.77
CA ARG A 53 12.07 -7.93 -10.84
C ARG A 53 11.99 -7.24 -9.49
N GLY A 54 13.13 -6.80 -8.94
CA GLY A 54 13.18 -6.01 -7.71
C GLY A 54 12.41 -4.68 -7.84
N GLN A 55 12.58 -3.97 -8.96
CA GLN A 55 11.83 -2.74 -9.23
C GLN A 55 10.33 -3.00 -9.35
N ILE A 56 9.92 -4.06 -10.06
CA ILE A 56 8.50 -4.44 -10.17
C ILE A 56 7.91 -4.80 -8.80
N ALA A 57 8.64 -5.53 -7.97
CA ALA A 57 8.20 -5.85 -6.61
C ALA A 57 8.03 -4.58 -5.76
N GLY A 58 8.99 -3.66 -5.84
CA GLY A 58 8.91 -2.35 -5.18
C GLY A 58 7.72 -1.52 -5.66
N LEU A 59 7.48 -1.46 -6.99
CA LEU A 59 6.33 -0.75 -7.55
C LEU A 59 4.99 -1.38 -7.15
N ARG A 60 4.90 -2.71 -7.09
CA ARG A 60 3.70 -3.39 -6.61
C ARG A 60 3.42 -3.06 -5.14
N GLN A 61 4.47 -3.04 -4.32
CA GLN A 61 4.32 -2.64 -2.91
C GLN A 61 3.91 -1.16 -2.78
N ALA A 62 4.51 -0.27 -3.57
CA ALA A 62 4.13 1.14 -3.61
C ALA A 62 2.67 1.33 -4.03
N TYR A 63 2.21 0.56 -5.03
CA TYR A 63 0.80 0.57 -5.45
C TYR A 63 -0.13 0.12 -4.31
N SER A 64 0.22 -0.97 -3.62
CA SER A 64 -0.55 -1.45 -2.46
C SER A 64 -0.58 -0.41 -1.32
N ASN A 65 0.55 0.23 -1.05
CA ASN A 65 0.63 1.29 -0.04
C ASN A 65 -0.25 2.49 -0.42
N ASN A 66 -0.23 2.90 -1.70
CA ASN A 66 -1.10 3.97 -2.19
C ASN A 66 -2.59 3.62 -2.07
N ALA A 67 -2.98 2.39 -2.39
CA ALA A 67 -4.35 1.94 -2.20
C ALA A 67 -4.78 2.00 -0.73
N SER A 68 -3.90 1.60 0.19
CA SER A 68 -4.14 1.72 1.63
C SER A 68 -4.22 3.18 2.09
N ALA A 69 -3.39 4.07 1.54
CA ALA A 69 -3.44 5.50 1.82
C ALA A 69 -4.75 6.12 1.34
N VAL A 70 -5.22 5.77 0.15
CA VAL A 70 -6.52 6.23 -0.37
C VAL A 70 -7.65 5.79 0.56
N ALA A 71 -7.67 4.52 0.99
CA ALA A 71 -8.67 4.02 1.93
C ALA A 71 -8.63 4.76 3.28
N MET A 72 -7.43 5.10 3.77
CA MET A 72 -7.24 5.92 4.96
C MET A 72 -7.85 7.31 4.79
N PHE A 73 -7.58 7.98 3.66
CA PHE A 73 -8.14 9.30 3.38
C PHE A 73 -9.66 9.26 3.23
N GLN A 74 -10.23 8.24 2.59
CA GLN A 74 -11.67 8.06 2.49
C GLN A 74 -12.33 7.89 3.86
N THR A 75 -11.68 7.17 4.78
CA THR A 75 -12.16 7.05 6.16
C THR A 75 -12.12 8.39 6.89
N ALA A 76 -11.03 9.15 6.72
CA ALA A 76 -10.91 10.49 7.31
C ALA A 76 -11.93 11.48 6.71
N GLU A 77 -12.16 11.42 5.39
CA GLU A 77 -13.16 12.23 4.69
C GLU A 77 -14.56 11.96 5.20
N GLY A 78 -14.94 10.69 5.41
CA GLY A 78 -16.20 10.31 6.01
C GLY A 78 -16.38 10.92 7.41
N ALA A 79 -15.38 10.79 8.27
CA ALA A 79 -15.42 11.39 9.62
C ALA A 79 -15.49 12.92 9.58
N LEU A 80 -14.77 13.58 8.68
CA LEU A 80 -14.82 15.04 8.51
C LEU A 80 -16.16 15.52 7.94
N SER A 81 -16.83 14.73 7.13
CA SER A 81 -18.18 15.02 6.65
C SER A 81 -19.20 15.07 7.80
N GLU A 82 -19.16 14.07 8.69
CA GLU A 82 -19.98 14.06 9.91
C GLU A 82 -19.62 15.24 10.83
N PHE A 83 -18.36 15.54 11.00
CA PHE A 83 -17.87 16.68 11.77
C PHE A 83 -18.43 17.99 11.22
N SER A 84 -18.39 18.19 9.91
CA SER A 84 -18.96 19.37 9.23
C SER A 84 -20.47 19.47 9.42
N SER A 85 -21.20 18.37 9.38
CA SER A 85 -22.64 18.33 9.61
C SER A 85 -23.01 18.80 11.02
N ILE A 86 -22.28 18.32 12.04
CA ILE A 86 -22.50 18.75 13.43
C ILE A 86 -22.16 20.22 13.63
N LEU A 87 -21.08 20.72 13.01
CA LEU A 87 -20.72 22.15 13.08
C LEU A 87 -21.80 23.04 12.45
N LEU A 88 -22.45 22.60 11.36
CA LEU A 88 -23.57 23.31 10.77
C LEU A 88 -24.78 23.34 11.71
N GLN A 89 -25.08 22.24 12.40
CA GLN A 89 -26.16 22.17 13.39
C GLN A 89 -25.85 23.09 14.60
N LEU A 90 -24.60 23.05 15.11
CA LEU A 90 -24.14 23.97 16.16
C LEU A 90 -24.32 25.45 15.77
N LYS A 91 -23.97 25.80 14.53
CA LYS A 91 -24.17 27.13 14.00
C LYS A 91 -25.66 27.52 13.94
N GLN A 92 -26.54 26.60 13.50
CA GLN A 92 -27.98 26.84 13.45
C GLN A 92 -28.54 27.03 14.85
N LEU A 93 -28.15 26.22 15.81
CA LEU A 93 -28.57 26.30 17.20
C LEU A 93 -28.06 27.60 17.85
N SER A 94 -26.84 28.02 17.57
CA SER A 94 -26.30 29.30 18.06
C SER A 94 -27.06 30.50 17.51
N VAL A 95 -27.49 30.46 16.24
CA VAL A 95 -28.35 31.52 15.64
C VAL A 95 -29.74 31.50 16.25
N HIS A 96 -30.30 30.31 16.56
CA HIS A 96 -31.57 30.17 17.23
C HIS A 96 -31.53 30.77 18.66
N ALA A 97 -30.50 30.41 19.43
CA ALA A 97 -30.30 30.87 20.79
C ALA A 97 -30.05 32.39 20.88
N ALA A 98 -29.49 33.02 19.82
CA ALA A 98 -29.27 34.46 19.76
C ALA A 98 -30.57 35.29 19.58
N ASN A 99 -31.70 34.66 19.37
CA ASN A 99 -32.98 35.34 19.22
C ASN A 99 -33.69 35.49 20.57
N GLU A 100 -33.35 36.54 21.29
CA GLU A 100 -33.90 36.86 22.62
C GLU A 100 -35.43 37.10 22.61
N ALA A 101 -36.03 37.38 21.44
CA ALA A 101 -37.48 37.68 21.34
C ALA A 101 -38.35 36.43 21.45
N VAL A 102 -37.79 35.24 21.25
CA VAL A 102 -38.54 33.97 21.19
C VAL A 102 -38.09 32.99 22.27
N ASN A 103 -36.86 33.09 22.75
CA ASN A 103 -36.24 32.13 23.67
C ASN A 103 -36.40 32.62 25.14
N ASP A 104 -36.94 31.76 25.98
CA ASP A 104 -36.92 31.90 27.42
C ASP A 104 -35.70 31.17 28.05
N ASP A 105 -35.46 31.36 29.34
CA ASP A 105 -34.33 30.74 30.08
C ASP A 105 -34.39 29.21 30.04
N ALA A 106 -35.58 28.61 29.98
CA ALA A 106 -35.73 27.16 29.90
C ALA A 106 -35.34 26.63 28.49
N MET A 107 -35.70 27.36 27.42
CA MET A 107 -35.25 27.04 26.05
C MET A 107 -33.76 27.20 25.88
N LEU A 108 -33.14 28.27 26.40
CA LEU A 108 -31.72 28.47 26.36
C LEU A 108 -30.93 27.36 27.11
N THR A 109 -31.51 26.89 28.23
CA THR A 109 -30.90 25.75 28.97
C THR A 109 -31.00 24.46 28.17
N ALA A 110 -32.12 24.22 27.46
CA ALA A 110 -32.24 23.06 26.59
C ALA A 110 -31.27 23.12 25.39
N ASP A 111 -31.18 24.28 24.75
CA ASP A 111 -30.22 24.53 23.66
C ASP A 111 -28.77 24.31 24.11
N GLN A 112 -28.40 24.75 25.33
CA GLN A 112 -27.08 24.52 25.89
C GLN A 112 -26.80 23.02 26.12
N GLN A 113 -27.78 22.24 26.57
CA GLN A 113 -27.62 20.79 26.72
C GLN A 113 -27.41 20.12 25.36
N GLU A 114 -28.08 20.59 24.32
CA GLU A 114 -27.90 20.08 22.98
C GLU A 114 -26.51 20.42 22.43
N VAL A 115 -25.99 21.65 22.67
CA VAL A 115 -24.62 22.03 22.34
C VAL A 115 -23.61 21.10 23.03
N ASP A 116 -23.78 20.82 24.32
CA ASP A 116 -22.88 19.96 25.11
C ASP A 116 -22.90 18.51 24.55
N ASN A 117 -24.05 17.99 24.14
CA ASN A 117 -24.19 16.70 23.49
C ASN A 117 -23.49 16.67 22.13
N MET A 118 -23.62 17.73 21.33
CA MET A 118 -22.94 17.85 20.02
C MET A 118 -21.43 17.91 20.18
N ILE A 119 -20.91 18.67 21.18
CA ILE A 119 -19.49 18.73 21.49
C ILE A 119 -18.97 17.34 21.90
N SER A 120 -19.70 16.64 22.78
CA SER A 120 -19.33 15.27 23.18
C SER A 120 -19.31 14.31 21.99
N THR A 121 -20.20 14.52 21.01
CA THR A 121 -20.23 13.72 19.78
C THR A 121 -19.05 14.04 18.88
N LEU A 122 -18.65 15.32 18.77
CA LEU A 122 -17.44 15.73 18.04
C LEU A 122 -16.18 15.11 18.64
N ASP A 123 -16.04 15.15 19.96
CA ASP A 123 -14.92 14.54 20.68
C ASP A 123 -14.86 13.03 20.42
N ARG A 124 -16.02 12.37 20.45
CA ARG A 124 -16.13 10.94 20.15
C ARG A 124 -15.75 10.64 18.71
N ILE A 125 -16.19 11.42 17.73
CA ILE A 125 -15.79 11.22 16.31
C ILE A 125 -14.28 11.40 16.16
N GLY A 126 -13.71 12.45 16.77
CA GLY A 126 -12.26 12.71 16.77
C GLY A 126 -11.46 11.55 17.36
N GLY A 127 -11.94 10.97 18.46
CA GLY A 127 -11.26 9.86 19.13
C GLY A 127 -11.49 8.49 18.49
N THR A 128 -12.63 8.26 17.82
CA THR A 128 -12.95 6.96 17.21
C THR A 128 -12.57 6.83 15.75
N ALA A 129 -12.29 7.93 15.06
CA ALA A 129 -11.86 7.92 13.66
C ALA A 129 -10.46 7.32 13.55
N THR A 130 -10.37 5.99 13.42
CA THR A 130 -9.12 5.24 13.35
C THR A 130 -9.02 4.43 12.06
N PHE A 131 -7.80 4.27 11.56
CA PHE A 131 -7.49 3.38 10.45
C PHE A 131 -6.31 2.48 10.83
N ASN A 132 -6.51 1.17 10.81
CA ASN A 132 -5.51 0.18 11.21
C ASN A 132 -4.91 0.47 12.61
N GLY A 133 -5.76 0.88 13.57
CA GLY A 133 -5.35 1.21 14.95
C GLY A 133 -4.62 2.54 15.12
N LYS A 134 -4.55 3.37 14.08
CA LYS A 134 -4.00 4.73 14.15
C LYS A 134 -5.13 5.74 14.10
N SER A 135 -5.19 6.66 15.06
CA SER A 135 -6.13 7.78 15.03
C SER A 135 -5.80 8.73 13.90
N LEU A 136 -6.86 9.20 13.21
CA LEU A 136 -6.70 10.06 12.04
C LEU A 136 -6.89 11.54 12.36
N LEU A 137 -7.70 11.87 13.39
CA LEU A 137 -8.16 13.23 13.68
C LEU A 137 -7.72 13.76 15.05
N ASP A 138 -6.94 13.00 15.82
CA ASP A 138 -6.44 13.40 17.13
C ASP A 138 -5.18 14.29 17.09
N GLY A 139 -4.68 14.63 15.90
CA GLY A 139 -3.46 15.42 15.73
C GLY A 139 -2.15 14.62 15.81
N SER A 140 -2.20 13.34 16.20
CA SER A 140 -1.00 12.48 16.34
C SER A 140 -0.26 12.26 15.03
N LEU A 141 -0.98 12.23 13.89
CA LEU A 141 -0.39 12.09 12.57
C LEU A 141 0.47 13.29 12.17
N GLY A 142 0.12 14.50 12.60
CA GLY A 142 0.91 15.69 12.35
C GLY A 142 2.23 15.70 13.14
N ALA A 143 2.20 15.22 14.36
CA ALA A 143 3.38 15.11 15.22
C ALA A 143 4.35 14.01 14.74
N THR A 144 3.81 12.90 14.21
CA THR A 144 4.63 11.80 13.68
C THR A 144 5.29 12.17 12.33
N GLY A 145 4.68 13.04 11.54
CA GLY A 145 5.29 13.57 10.30
C GLY A 145 6.54 14.42 10.55
N ALA A 146 6.65 15.08 11.70
CA ALA A 146 7.85 15.80 12.10
C ALA A 146 8.97 14.88 12.64
N ALA A 147 8.61 13.67 13.12
CA ALA A 147 9.57 12.71 13.68
C ALA A 147 10.09 11.68 12.65
N VAL A 148 9.50 11.60 11.45
CA VAL A 148 9.92 10.65 10.39
C VAL A 148 11.27 11.07 9.75
N GLY A 149 11.80 12.25 10.06
CA GLY A 149 13.11 12.69 9.58
C GLY A 149 14.31 12.00 10.21
N ASP A 150 14.17 11.26 11.31
CA ASP A 150 15.35 10.87 12.11
C ASP A 150 15.58 9.34 12.28
N ASN A 151 14.76 8.45 11.75
CA ASN A 151 14.89 7.01 12.00
C ASN A 151 14.71 6.08 10.79
N VAL A 152 14.98 6.55 9.57
CA VAL A 152 15.16 5.62 8.44
C VAL A 152 16.65 5.32 8.29
N ARG A 153 17.15 4.41 9.12
CA ARG A 153 18.42 3.71 8.84
C ARG A 153 18.08 2.51 7.94
N PHE A 154 18.60 2.55 6.73
CA PHE A 154 18.65 1.40 5.82
C PHE A 154 19.82 0.47 6.22
#